data_5ed7ff313ab6f30e0167d5f5d7463c90
#
_entry.id   5ed7ff313ab6f30e0167d5f5d7463c90
#
_cell.length_a   1.000
_cell.length_b   1.000
_cell.length_c   1.000
_cell.angle_alpha   90.00
_cell.angle_beta   90.00
_cell.angle_gamma   90.00
#
_symmetry.space_group_name_H-M   'P 1'
#
loop_
_entity.id
_entity.type
_entity.pdbx_description
1 polymer ?
#
loop_
_entity_poly.entity_id
_entity_poly.type
_entity_poly.pdbx_seq_one_letter_code
_entity_poly.pdbx_strand_id
1 'polypeptide(L)'
;MEKMKSYLSQISKAFGYEYNESFFSYLKSISKPNRQACNREIKEGEGGFRCVDCTLLSNAIFCTDCFNKTKDKHKNHHVLFKPYSNGFCDCGDPTSAIKESFCPEHHGPFINENEIMNYIKTCIDENILNL
;
A
#
# COMPACT_ATOMS: atom_id res chain seq x y z
N MET A 1 -8.00 14.67 -14.33
CA MET A 1 -8.97 14.90 -13.24
C MET A 1 -10.43 14.77 -13.64
N GLU A 2 -10.80 15.09 -14.89
CA GLU A 2 -12.19 14.98 -15.33
C GLU A 2 -12.72 13.55 -15.33
N LYS A 3 -11.91 12.56 -15.74
CA LYS A 3 -12.30 11.15 -15.70
C LYS A 3 -12.62 10.69 -14.29
N MET A 4 -11.83 11.12 -13.33
CA MET A 4 -12.04 10.75 -11.92
C MET A 4 -13.31 11.38 -11.39
N LYS A 5 -13.55 12.67 -11.68
CA LYS A 5 -14.78 13.36 -11.28
C LYS A 5 -16.02 12.68 -11.85
N SER A 6 -15.98 12.31 -13.14
CA SER A 6 -17.09 11.63 -13.79
C SER A 6 -17.35 10.27 -13.15
N TYR A 7 -16.31 9.49 -12.89
CA TYR A 7 -16.40 8.20 -12.25
C TYR A 7 -16.98 8.30 -10.83
N LEU A 8 -16.45 9.23 -10.03
CA LEU A 8 -16.94 9.44 -8.67
C LEU A 8 -18.38 9.93 -8.64
N SER A 9 -18.79 10.78 -9.60
CA SER A 9 -20.16 11.25 -9.72
C SER A 9 -21.12 10.10 -10.01
N GLN A 10 -20.75 9.19 -10.92
CA GLN A 10 -21.54 8.01 -11.22
C GLN A 10 -21.71 7.10 -10.02
N ILE A 11 -20.62 6.88 -9.28
CA ILE A 11 -20.65 6.03 -8.10
C ILE A 11 -21.49 6.67 -6.99
N SER A 12 -21.36 7.98 -6.78
CA SER A 12 -22.16 8.65 -5.75
C SER A 12 -23.65 8.49 -6.01
N LYS A 13 -24.08 8.60 -7.25
CA LYS A 13 -25.49 8.37 -7.63
C LYS A 13 -25.91 6.94 -7.37
N ALA A 14 -25.07 5.96 -7.71
CA ALA A 14 -25.37 4.55 -7.50
C ALA A 14 -25.58 4.22 -6.02
N PHE A 15 -24.91 4.92 -5.12
CA PHE A 15 -25.04 4.73 -3.68
C PHE A 15 -26.03 5.70 -3.01
N GLY A 16 -26.75 6.51 -3.80
CA GLY A 16 -27.74 7.44 -3.27
C GLY A 16 -27.15 8.70 -2.65
N TYR A 17 -25.92 9.03 -2.95
CA TYR A 17 -25.29 10.25 -2.46
C TYR A 17 -25.21 11.30 -3.55
N GLU A 18 -25.25 12.57 -3.13
CA GLU A 18 -24.84 13.65 -4.01
C GLU A 18 -23.31 13.73 -4.04
N TYR A 19 -22.75 14.20 -5.14
CA TYR A 19 -21.30 14.36 -5.27
C TYR A 19 -20.85 15.59 -4.47
N ASN A 20 -20.76 15.42 -3.17
CA ASN A 20 -20.45 16.47 -2.21
C ASN A 20 -19.67 15.90 -1.02
N GLU A 21 -19.52 16.70 0.04
CA GLU A 21 -18.78 16.29 1.23
C GLU A 21 -19.32 15.02 1.89
N SER A 22 -20.62 14.78 1.83
CA SER A 22 -21.21 13.55 2.37
C SER A 22 -20.69 12.32 1.67
N PHE A 23 -20.56 12.38 0.34
CA PHE A 23 -19.98 11.29 -0.43
C PHE A 23 -18.49 11.11 -0.11
N PHE A 24 -17.74 12.21 0.01
CA PHE A 24 -16.32 12.11 0.36
C PHE A 24 -16.12 11.55 1.76
N SER A 25 -16.99 11.91 2.71
CA SER A 25 -16.96 11.31 4.04
C SER A 25 -17.23 9.82 4.00
N TYR A 26 -18.16 9.39 3.16
CA TYR A 26 -18.43 7.97 2.96
C TYR A 26 -17.20 7.25 2.38
N LEU A 27 -16.58 7.81 1.34
CA LEU A 27 -15.36 7.23 0.76
C LEU A 27 -14.25 7.10 1.81
N LYS A 28 -14.10 8.12 2.65
CA LYS A 28 -13.09 8.09 3.71
C LYS A 28 -13.38 6.99 4.72
N SER A 29 -14.65 6.76 5.04
CA SER A 29 -15.04 5.75 6.02
C SER A 29 -14.77 4.32 5.53
N ILE A 30 -14.89 4.06 4.22
CA ILE A 30 -14.65 2.74 3.66
C ILE A 30 -13.20 2.53 3.20
N SER A 31 -12.40 3.61 3.16
CA SER A 31 -10.99 3.50 2.79
C SER A 31 -10.26 2.71 3.85
N LYS A 32 -9.44 1.77 3.42
CA LYS A 32 -8.55 1.05 4.34
C LYS A 32 -7.56 2.05 4.93
N PRO A 33 -7.08 1.82 6.16
CA PRO A 33 -6.02 2.64 6.74
C PRO A 33 -4.72 2.34 6.00
N ASN A 34 -4.69 2.71 4.72
CA ASN A 34 -3.59 2.39 3.83
C ASN A 34 -2.58 3.51 3.86
N ARG A 35 -1.37 3.20 4.25
CA ARG A 35 -0.25 4.11 4.24
C ARG A 35 0.52 3.92 2.96
N GLN A 36 1.03 5.02 2.40
CA GLN A 36 1.91 4.94 1.24
C GLN A 36 3.16 4.14 1.58
N ALA A 37 3.73 4.38 2.77
CA ALA A 37 4.90 3.65 3.25
C ALA A 37 4.70 3.19 4.68
N CYS A 38 5.32 2.08 5.03
CA CYS A 38 5.25 1.52 6.37
C CYS A 38 5.92 2.43 7.41
N ASN A 39 7.18 2.70 7.20
CA ASN A 39 8.01 3.53 8.06
C ASN A 39 8.00 3.10 9.54
N ARG A 40 7.67 1.83 9.81
CA ARG A 40 7.67 1.29 11.16
C ARG A 40 9.10 1.18 11.66
N GLU A 41 9.33 1.60 12.89
CA GLU A 41 10.63 1.42 13.53
C GLU A 41 10.90 -0.06 13.78
N ILE A 42 12.06 -0.54 13.33
CA ILE A 42 12.52 -1.89 13.61
C ILE A 42 13.41 -1.79 14.85
N LYS A 43 12.92 -2.32 15.95
CA LYS A 43 13.63 -2.26 17.23
C LYS A 43 14.70 -3.33 17.30
N GLU A 44 15.71 -3.09 18.15
CA GLU A 44 16.76 -4.07 18.41
C GLU A 44 16.14 -5.41 18.83
N GLY A 45 16.59 -6.48 18.19
CA GLY A 45 16.11 -7.83 18.48
C GLY A 45 14.95 -8.29 17.61
N GLU A 46 14.24 -7.38 16.94
CA GLU A 46 13.16 -7.78 16.01
C GLU A 46 13.69 -8.33 14.70
N GLY A 47 14.75 -7.71 14.20
CA GLY A 47 15.28 -8.05 12.89
C GLY A 47 14.43 -7.57 11.74
N GLY A 48 14.95 -7.74 10.53
CA GLY A 48 14.27 -7.38 9.31
C GLY A 48 14.82 -8.16 8.14
N PHE A 49 14.19 -8.01 6.98
CA PHE A 49 14.55 -8.73 5.76
C PHE A 49 14.97 -7.77 4.67
N ARG A 50 16.01 -8.13 3.95
CA ARG A 50 16.39 -7.44 2.72
C ARG A 50 16.30 -8.42 1.55
N CYS A 51 15.52 -8.08 0.53
CA CYS A 51 15.55 -8.79 -0.73
C CYS A 51 16.53 -8.09 -1.66
N VAL A 52 17.61 -8.76 -2.01
CA VAL A 52 18.66 -8.18 -2.87
C VAL A 52 18.10 -7.83 -4.25
N ASP A 53 17.17 -8.64 -4.74
CA ASP A 53 16.57 -8.42 -6.07
C ASP A 53 15.58 -7.26 -6.11
N CYS A 54 14.93 -6.95 -4.99
CA CYS A 54 13.87 -5.94 -4.94
C CYS A 54 14.32 -4.60 -4.39
N THR A 55 15.38 -4.56 -3.59
CA THR A 55 15.85 -3.32 -2.98
C THR A 55 16.81 -2.57 -3.88
N LEU A 56 16.67 -1.25 -3.89
CA LEU A 56 17.49 -0.36 -4.69
C LEU A 56 18.68 0.19 -3.91
N LEU A 57 18.56 0.25 -2.59
CA LEU A 57 19.58 0.75 -1.69
C LEU A 57 20.12 -0.41 -0.84
N SER A 58 21.43 -0.39 -0.57
CA SER A 58 22.08 -1.47 0.19
C SER A 58 21.61 -1.57 1.64
N ASN A 59 21.08 -0.48 2.19
CA ASN A 59 20.57 -0.43 3.56
C ASN A 59 19.04 -0.55 3.66
N ALA A 60 18.36 -0.77 2.53
CA ALA A 60 16.91 -0.93 2.54
C ALA A 60 16.51 -2.22 3.27
N ILE A 61 15.47 -2.15 4.08
CA ILE A 61 15.03 -3.26 4.92
C ILE A 61 13.51 -3.25 5.05
N PHE A 62 12.91 -4.43 5.12
CA PHE A 62 11.49 -4.62 5.39
C PHE A 62 11.30 -5.20 6.78
N CYS A 63 10.30 -4.71 7.51
CA CYS A 63 9.94 -5.31 8.78
C CYS A 63 9.35 -6.71 8.55
N THR A 64 9.32 -7.52 9.62
CA THR A 64 8.84 -8.90 9.53
C THR A 64 7.39 -8.98 9.05
N ASP A 65 6.54 -8.04 9.48
CA ASP A 65 5.13 -8.03 9.07
C ASP A 65 4.98 -7.80 7.57
N CYS A 66 5.66 -6.78 7.02
CA CYS A 66 5.58 -6.50 5.59
C CYS A 66 6.19 -7.63 4.76
N PHE A 67 7.31 -8.18 5.21
CA PHE A 67 7.94 -9.29 4.50
C PHE A 67 7.04 -10.53 4.50
N ASN A 68 6.42 -10.86 5.63
CA ASN A 68 5.54 -12.03 5.72
C ASN A 68 4.35 -11.91 4.77
N LYS A 69 3.84 -10.70 4.55
CA LYS A 69 2.74 -10.46 3.59
C LYS A 69 3.14 -10.63 2.13
N THR A 70 4.44 -10.59 1.84
CA THR A 70 4.96 -10.65 0.48
C THR A 70 5.95 -11.78 0.25
N LYS A 71 6.10 -12.69 1.20
CA LYS A 71 7.13 -13.73 1.12
C LYS A 71 7.04 -14.57 -0.16
N ASP A 72 5.85 -14.80 -0.68
CA ASP A 72 5.67 -15.56 -1.91
C ASP A 72 6.24 -14.85 -3.14
N LYS A 73 6.27 -13.51 -3.12
CA LYS A 73 6.88 -12.72 -4.20
C LYS A 73 8.39 -12.85 -4.23
N HIS A 74 9.00 -13.22 -3.11
CA HIS A 74 10.46 -13.35 -2.98
C HIS A 74 10.95 -14.78 -3.07
N LYS A 75 10.11 -15.71 -3.46
CA LYS A 75 10.38 -17.15 -3.41
C LYS A 75 11.65 -17.57 -4.14
N ASN A 76 11.95 -16.93 -5.27
CA ASN A 76 13.14 -17.21 -6.06
C ASN A 76 14.19 -16.09 -5.96
N HIS A 77 14.05 -15.23 -4.98
CA HIS A 77 14.93 -14.09 -4.78
C HIS A 77 15.98 -14.39 -3.71
N HIS A 78 17.06 -13.63 -3.76
CA HIS A 78 18.10 -13.70 -2.72
C HIS A 78 17.68 -12.82 -1.55
N VAL A 79 17.23 -13.45 -0.45
CA VAL A 79 16.73 -12.76 0.74
C VAL A 79 17.73 -12.92 1.88
N LEU A 80 18.03 -11.81 2.55
CA LEU A 80 18.91 -11.77 3.71
C LEU A 80 18.10 -11.43 4.95
N PHE A 81 18.24 -12.22 5.99
CA PHE A 81 17.68 -11.88 7.30
C PHE A 81 18.72 -11.12 8.12
N LYS A 82 18.32 -9.98 8.67
CA LYS A 82 19.19 -9.07 9.42
C LYS A 82 18.76 -9.04 10.89
N PRO A 83 19.28 -9.93 11.76
CA PRO A 83 18.78 -10.03 13.14
C PRO A 83 19.13 -8.82 14.02
N TYR A 84 20.16 -8.07 13.66
CA TYR A 84 20.60 -6.92 14.43
C TYR A 84 20.29 -5.59 13.75
N SER A 85 19.38 -5.60 12.79
CA SER A 85 18.99 -4.36 12.12
C SER A 85 18.24 -3.44 13.05
N ASN A 86 18.53 -2.16 12.92
CA ASN A 86 17.73 -1.09 13.47
C ASN A 86 17.43 -0.11 12.32
N GLY A 87 16.36 0.63 12.43
CA GLY A 87 15.96 1.57 11.40
C GLY A 87 14.46 1.52 11.18
N PHE A 88 14.04 1.87 9.98
CA PHE A 88 12.62 1.97 9.63
C PHE A 88 12.33 1.11 8.40
N CYS A 89 11.15 0.50 8.38
CA CYS A 89 10.73 -0.34 7.26
C CYS A 89 10.56 0.48 5.99
N ASP A 90 11.15 0.01 4.90
CA ASP A 90 11.16 0.69 3.60
C ASP A 90 10.03 0.23 2.67
N CYS A 91 9.14 -0.64 3.14
CA CYS A 91 8.00 -1.08 2.34
C CYS A 91 7.12 0.11 1.98
N GLY A 92 6.87 0.30 0.69
CA GLY A 92 6.11 1.43 0.19
C GLY A 92 6.95 2.63 -0.24
N ASP A 93 8.26 2.60 -0.02
CA ASP A 93 9.17 3.67 -0.42
C ASP A 93 9.81 3.34 -1.78
N PRO A 94 9.41 4.03 -2.87
CA PRO A 94 9.92 3.72 -4.21
C PRO A 94 11.39 4.10 -4.43
N THR A 95 11.99 4.88 -3.52
CA THR A 95 13.41 5.18 -3.59
C THR A 95 14.27 4.07 -3.00
N SER A 96 13.68 3.24 -2.15
CA SER A 96 14.38 2.16 -1.45
C SER A 96 14.17 0.80 -2.08
N ALA A 97 13.01 0.55 -2.70
CA ALA A 97 12.66 -0.76 -3.26
C ALA A 97 11.68 -0.61 -4.42
N ILE A 98 11.63 -1.64 -5.25
CA ILE A 98 10.70 -1.64 -6.40
C ILE A 98 9.26 -1.82 -5.92
N LYS A 99 8.33 -1.26 -6.69
CA LYS A 99 6.91 -1.25 -6.35
C LYS A 99 6.33 -2.66 -6.17
N GLU A 100 6.78 -3.61 -6.96
CA GLU A 100 6.32 -4.99 -6.92
C GLU A 100 6.62 -5.68 -5.60
N SER A 101 7.58 -5.16 -4.81
CA SER A 101 7.94 -5.71 -3.51
C SER A 101 7.08 -5.20 -2.36
N PHE A 102 6.24 -4.19 -2.61
CA PHE A 102 5.43 -3.59 -1.54
C PHE A 102 4.32 -4.52 -1.11
N CYS A 103 4.03 -4.52 0.20
CA CYS A 103 2.91 -5.31 0.72
C CYS A 103 1.57 -4.64 0.38
N PRO A 104 0.46 -5.37 0.47
CA PRO A 104 -0.86 -4.81 0.10
C PRO A 104 -1.28 -3.60 0.92
N GLU A 105 -0.71 -3.41 2.11
CA GLU A 105 -1.06 -2.29 2.98
C GLU A 105 -0.24 -1.03 2.72
N HIS A 106 0.89 -1.14 1.99
CA HIS A 106 1.80 -0.02 1.75
C HIS A 106 2.10 0.07 0.25
N HIS A 107 1.18 0.64 -0.48
CA HIS A 107 1.22 0.63 -1.95
C HIS A 107 2.23 1.61 -2.58
N GLY A 108 2.83 2.48 -1.78
CA GLY A 108 3.63 3.58 -2.32
C GLY A 108 2.76 4.72 -2.84
N PRO A 109 3.37 5.79 -3.34
CA PRO A 109 2.61 6.90 -3.92
C PRO A 109 1.90 6.48 -5.19
N PHE A 110 0.69 7.01 -5.41
CA PHE A 110 -0.02 6.81 -6.66
C PHE A 110 0.69 7.56 -7.79
N ILE A 111 0.89 6.88 -8.92
CA ILE A 111 1.60 7.43 -10.06
C ILE A 111 0.66 8.26 -10.94
N ASN A 112 -0.59 7.81 -11.10
CA ASN A 112 -1.54 8.46 -11.99
C ASN A 112 -2.97 8.31 -11.49
N GLU A 113 -3.89 9.01 -12.18
CA GLU A 113 -5.30 9.01 -11.86
C GLU A 113 -5.93 7.62 -11.94
N ASN A 114 -5.49 6.78 -12.87
CA ASN A 114 -6.03 5.43 -13.02
C ASN A 114 -5.74 4.57 -11.79
N GLU A 115 -4.57 4.70 -11.19
CA GLU A 115 -4.25 3.97 -9.95
C GLU A 115 -5.17 4.41 -8.80
N ILE A 116 -5.42 5.71 -8.69
CA ILE A 116 -6.33 6.25 -7.67
C ILE A 116 -7.74 5.72 -7.88
N MET A 117 -8.21 5.71 -9.11
CA MET A 117 -9.53 5.20 -9.45
C MET A 117 -9.67 3.72 -9.13
N ASN A 118 -8.66 2.92 -9.47
CA ASN A 118 -8.66 1.49 -9.17
C ASN A 118 -8.67 1.23 -7.67
N TYR A 119 -7.92 2.01 -6.91
CA TYR A 119 -7.91 1.90 -5.46
C TYR A 119 -9.28 2.19 -4.86
N ILE A 120 -9.91 3.28 -5.30
CA ILE A 120 -11.26 3.66 -4.85
C ILE A 120 -12.27 2.56 -5.21
N LYS A 121 -12.20 2.05 -6.44
CA LYS A 121 -13.09 0.97 -6.89
C LYS A 121 -12.93 -0.27 -6.00
N THR A 122 -11.70 -0.64 -5.69
CA THR A 122 -11.43 -1.80 -4.83
C THR A 122 -12.05 -1.61 -3.44
N CYS A 123 -11.92 -0.42 -2.86
CA CYS A 123 -12.50 -0.12 -1.55
C CYS A 123 -14.03 -0.24 -1.58
N ILE A 124 -14.65 0.26 -2.64
CA ILE A 124 -16.11 0.20 -2.81
C ILE A 124 -16.58 -1.24 -2.99
N ASP A 125 -15.93 -2.01 -3.87
CA ASP A 125 -16.30 -3.40 -4.14
C ASP A 125 -16.18 -4.26 -2.89
N GLU A 126 -15.11 -4.11 -2.12
CA GLU A 126 -14.92 -4.84 -0.87
C GLU A 126 -16.01 -4.48 0.16
N ASN A 127 -16.38 -3.21 0.23
CA ASN A 127 -17.40 -2.79 1.18
C ASN A 127 -18.79 -3.34 0.80
N ILE A 128 -19.10 -3.42 -0.49
CA ILE A 128 -20.33 -4.03 -0.98
C ILE A 128 -20.35 -5.52 -0.65
N LEU A 129 -19.24 -6.22 -0.87
CA LEU A 129 -19.16 -7.66 -0.61
C LEU A 129 -19.28 -8.00 0.88
N ASN A 130 -18.99 -7.06 1.76
CA ASN A 130 -19.08 -7.26 3.20
C ASN A 130 -20.44 -6.88 3.80
N LEU A 131 -21.36 -6.43 2.97
CA LEU A 131 -22.73 -6.19 3.39
C LEU A 131 -23.52 -7.50 3.37
#